data_43717f0c2f62ac374e90b666f14f6827
#
_entry.id   43717f0c2f62ac374e90b666f14f6827
#
_cell.length_a   1.000
_cell.length_b   1.000
_cell.length_c   1.000
_cell.angle_alpha   90.00
_cell.angle_beta   90.00
_cell.angle_gamma   90.00
#
_symmetry.space_group_name_H-M   'P 1'
#
loop_
_entity.id
_entity.type
_entity.pdbx_description
1 polymer ?
#
loop_
_entity_poly.entity_id
_entity_poly.type
_entity_poly.pdbx_seq_one_letter_code
_entity_poly.pdbx_strand_id
1 'polypeptide(L)'
;MLSLASAIVADAMRLIDLRAADGSRQFACLPQNVAWDAVRGHALRLPDAQIVSSVSEEIGLPWLDFSFRGHRFLVQGRHGQLHFFVRQPHCSDLILFQVAQHFEGLRKQRHRDAENTDG
;
A
#
# COMPACT_ATOMS: atom_id res chain seq x y z
N MET A 1 -1.44 -5.05 -28.66
CA MET A 1 -1.73 -6.08 -27.67
C MET A 1 -1.55 -5.62 -26.27
N LEU A 2 -2.15 -4.49 -26.02
CA LEU A 2 -2.15 -3.95 -24.68
C LEU A 2 -2.93 -4.81 -23.70
N SER A 3 -3.89 -5.58 -24.22
CA SER A 3 -4.79 -6.33 -23.36
C SER A 3 -4.08 -7.37 -22.51
N LEU A 4 -3.07 -8.03 -23.02
CA LEU A 4 -2.39 -9.07 -22.27
C LEU A 4 -1.59 -8.50 -21.10
N ALA A 5 -0.80 -7.45 -21.38
CA ALA A 5 -0.03 -6.80 -20.34
C ALA A 5 -0.95 -6.15 -19.29
N SER A 6 -2.04 -5.56 -19.75
CA SER A 6 -3.02 -4.95 -18.83
C SER A 6 -3.68 -6.00 -17.95
N ALA A 7 -3.98 -7.17 -18.50
CA ALA A 7 -4.60 -8.25 -17.73
C ALA A 7 -3.64 -8.75 -16.64
N ILE A 8 -2.35 -8.88 -16.95
CA ILE A 8 -1.36 -9.34 -15.98
C ILE A 8 -1.22 -8.33 -14.84
N VAL A 9 -1.17 -7.05 -15.18
CA VAL A 9 -1.07 -5.99 -14.17
C VAL A 9 -2.33 -5.95 -13.32
N ALA A 10 -3.50 -6.07 -13.94
CA ALA A 10 -4.77 -6.06 -13.21
C ALA A 10 -4.88 -7.23 -12.25
N ASP A 11 -4.37 -8.40 -12.63
CA ASP A 11 -4.38 -9.55 -11.73
C ASP A 11 -3.45 -9.37 -10.55
N ALA A 12 -2.30 -8.74 -10.76
CA ALA A 12 -1.33 -8.48 -9.70
C ALA A 12 -1.79 -7.35 -8.78
N MET A 13 -2.45 -6.33 -9.34
CA MET A 13 -2.75 -5.08 -8.63
C MET A 13 -4.18 -4.64 -8.95
N ARG A 14 -5.13 -5.28 -8.30
CA ARG A 14 -6.53 -4.92 -8.52
C ARG A 14 -6.95 -3.82 -7.55
N LEU A 15 -7.39 -2.69 -8.10
CA LEU A 15 -7.99 -1.65 -7.28
C LEU A 15 -9.41 -2.03 -6.89
N ILE A 16 -9.77 -1.74 -5.65
CA ILE A 16 -11.12 -1.94 -5.16
C ILE A 16 -11.72 -0.59 -4.83
N ASP A 17 -13.02 -0.56 -4.56
CA ASP A 17 -13.72 0.67 -4.21
C ASP A 17 -14.70 0.40 -3.08
N LEU A 18 -14.16 0.37 -1.87
CA LEU A 18 -14.97 0.20 -0.67
C LEU A 18 -14.95 1.51 0.11
N ARG A 19 -16.14 2.00 0.45
CA ARG A 19 -16.27 3.27 1.16
C ARG A 19 -16.33 3.02 2.65
N ALA A 20 -15.48 3.73 3.40
CA ALA A 20 -15.49 3.66 4.85
C ALA A 20 -16.52 4.65 5.42
N ALA A 21 -16.83 4.51 6.70
CA ALA A 21 -17.81 5.35 7.36
C ALA A 21 -17.41 6.83 7.35
N ASP A 22 -16.12 7.12 7.33
CA ASP A 22 -15.62 8.50 7.31
C ASP A 22 -15.55 9.11 5.90
N GLY A 23 -16.02 8.38 4.88
CA GLY A 23 -16.00 8.84 3.51
C GLY A 23 -14.75 8.51 2.72
N SER A 24 -13.74 7.93 3.36
CA SER A 24 -12.54 7.51 2.64
C SER A 24 -12.81 6.27 1.79
N ARG A 25 -11.93 6.02 0.82
CA ARG A 25 -12.04 4.85 -0.04
C ARG A 25 -10.93 3.87 0.27
N GLN A 26 -11.29 2.62 0.54
CA GLN A 26 -10.29 1.56 0.56
C GLN A 26 -10.07 1.11 -0.89
N PHE A 27 -8.83 1.25 -1.36
CA PHE A 27 -8.52 0.99 -2.75
C PHE A 27 -7.63 -0.23 -2.98
N ALA A 28 -7.01 -0.75 -1.94
CA ALA A 28 -6.13 -1.92 -2.08
C ALA A 28 -6.02 -2.68 -0.77
N CYS A 29 -5.65 -3.95 -0.89
CA CYS A 29 -5.41 -4.81 0.25
C CYS A 29 -4.31 -5.78 -0.16
N LEU A 30 -3.23 -5.84 0.62
CA LEU A 30 -2.08 -6.69 0.32
C LEU A 30 -1.71 -7.52 1.56
N PRO A 31 -1.18 -8.74 1.36
CA PRO A 31 -0.66 -9.49 2.50
C PRO A 31 0.48 -8.74 3.18
N GLN A 32 0.52 -8.81 4.50
CA GLN A 32 1.64 -8.26 5.26
C GLN A 32 2.66 -9.36 5.48
N ASN A 33 3.75 -9.32 4.72
CA ASN A 33 4.82 -10.32 4.78
C ASN A 33 6.06 -9.82 5.49
N VAL A 34 6.04 -8.60 5.99
CA VAL A 34 7.20 -7.96 6.62
C VAL A 34 6.77 -7.27 7.90
N ALA A 35 7.73 -6.96 8.75
CA ALA A 35 7.48 -6.20 9.96
C ALA A 35 6.94 -4.81 9.62
N TRP A 36 6.19 -4.22 10.56
CA TRP A 36 5.59 -2.91 10.34
C TRP A 36 6.62 -1.82 10.05
N ASP A 37 7.78 -1.88 10.70
CA ASP A 37 8.83 -0.89 10.44
C ASP A 37 9.29 -0.91 8.99
N ALA A 38 9.30 -2.08 8.35
CA ALA A 38 9.65 -2.17 6.94
C ALA A 38 8.57 -1.54 6.06
N VAL A 39 7.30 -1.67 6.45
CA VAL A 39 6.20 -1.01 5.74
C VAL A 39 6.37 0.50 5.79
N ARG A 40 6.64 1.03 6.98
CA ARG A 40 6.85 2.46 7.17
C ARG A 40 8.04 2.96 6.37
N GLY A 41 9.16 2.25 6.43
CA GLY A 41 10.36 2.62 5.68
C GLY A 41 10.12 2.58 4.18
N HIS A 42 9.34 1.63 3.72
CA HIS A 42 9.03 1.51 2.29
C HIS A 42 8.15 2.67 1.81
N ALA A 43 7.22 3.13 2.66
CA ALA A 43 6.40 4.28 2.31
C ALA A 43 7.27 5.52 2.06
N LEU A 44 8.35 5.68 2.82
CA LEU A 44 9.26 6.81 2.66
C LEU A 44 10.04 6.77 1.35
N ARG A 45 10.12 5.61 0.70
CA ARG A 45 10.79 5.47 -0.59
C ARG A 45 9.91 5.88 -1.76
N LEU A 46 8.62 6.08 -1.53
CA LEU A 46 7.74 6.59 -2.57
C LEU A 46 8.09 8.07 -2.79
N PRO A 47 8.51 8.45 -4.01
CA PRO A 47 8.94 9.83 -4.26
C PRO A 47 7.86 10.84 -3.88
N ASP A 48 8.26 11.91 -3.17
CA ASP A 48 7.37 12.97 -2.72
C ASP A 48 6.37 12.56 -1.63
N ALA A 49 6.48 11.36 -1.10
CA ALA A 49 5.63 10.97 0.02
C ALA A 49 6.20 11.53 1.33
N GLN A 50 5.30 11.97 2.19
CA GLN A 50 5.66 12.48 3.51
C GLN A 50 4.79 11.81 4.57
N ILE A 51 5.43 11.31 5.62
CA ILE A 51 4.69 10.71 6.72
C ILE A 51 4.10 11.82 7.57
N VAL A 52 2.79 11.75 7.78
CA VAL A 52 2.08 12.70 8.62
C VAL A 52 2.01 12.20 10.05
N SER A 53 1.67 10.92 10.23
CA SER A 53 1.65 10.31 11.56
C SER A 53 1.69 8.79 11.41
N SER A 54 2.08 8.11 12.50
CA SER A 54 2.09 6.66 12.49
C SER A 54 1.94 6.13 13.90
N VAL A 55 1.37 4.93 14.03
CA VAL A 55 1.23 4.22 15.28
C VAL A 55 1.78 2.82 15.08
N SER A 56 2.63 2.37 15.99
CA SER A 56 3.28 1.08 15.91
C SER A 56 2.37 -0.04 16.43
N GLU A 57 2.77 -1.27 16.15
CA GLU A 57 2.04 -2.46 16.60
C GLU A 57 1.89 -2.54 18.12
N GLU A 58 2.83 -1.94 18.84
CA GLU A 58 2.87 -2.03 20.31
C GLU A 58 1.66 -1.38 20.99
N ILE A 59 1.02 -0.43 20.31
CA ILE A 59 -0.08 0.33 20.87
C ILE A 59 -1.44 -0.23 20.46
N GLY A 60 -1.45 -1.15 19.51
CA GLY A 60 -2.69 -1.73 18.99
C GLY A 60 -2.56 -2.03 17.52
N LEU A 61 -3.60 -1.77 16.74
CA LEU A 61 -3.52 -1.95 15.30
C LEU A 61 -2.60 -0.87 14.73
N PRO A 62 -1.53 -1.27 14.05
CA PRO A 62 -0.61 -0.28 13.47
C PRO A 62 -1.25 0.44 12.30
N TRP A 63 -0.92 1.72 12.16
CA TRP A 63 -1.37 2.49 11.01
C TRP A 63 -0.35 3.56 10.65
N LEU A 64 -0.41 4.00 9.39
CA LEU A 64 0.49 4.97 8.83
C LEU A 64 -0.30 5.93 7.98
N ASP A 65 -0.17 7.23 8.27
CA ASP A 65 -0.83 8.30 7.53
C ASP A 65 0.24 9.07 6.77
N PHE A 66 0.14 9.12 5.45
CA PHE A 66 1.12 9.83 4.64
C PHE A 66 0.43 10.61 3.52
N SER A 67 1.14 11.63 3.04
CA SER A 67 0.67 12.41 1.89
C SER A 67 1.49 12.06 0.66
N PHE A 68 0.86 12.09 -0.50
CA PHE A 68 1.49 11.82 -1.77
C PHE A 68 0.66 12.49 -2.88
N ARG A 69 1.31 13.31 -3.69
CA ARG A 69 0.69 14.01 -4.80
C ARG A 69 -0.58 14.76 -4.42
N GLY A 70 -0.54 15.42 -3.26
CA GLY A 70 -1.66 16.24 -2.81
C GLY A 70 -2.82 15.49 -2.20
N HIS A 71 -2.68 14.19 -1.98
CA HIS A 71 -3.72 13.37 -1.37
C HIS A 71 -3.22 12.74 -0.08
N ARG A 72 -4.16 12.38 0.79
CA ARG A 72 -3.85 11.74 2.06
C ARG A 72 -4.19 10.26 1.99
N PHE A 73 -3.24 9.45 2.41
CA PHE A 73 -3.35 8.00 2.38
C PHE A 73 -3.18 7.42 3.77
N LEU A 74 -3.86 6.32 4.01
CA LEU A 74 -3.75 5.57 5.26
C LEU A 74 -3.47 4.11 4.95
N VAL A 75 -2.48 3.55 5.63
CA VAL A 75 -2.21 2.11 5.59
C VAL A 75 -2.47 1.57 6.99
N GLN A 76 -3.28 0.54 7.09
CA GLN A 76 -3.62 -0.07 8.36
C GLN A 76 -3.27 -1.55 8.33
N GLY A 77 -2.53 -2.03 9.33
CA GLY A 77 -2.22 -3.43 9.48
C GLY A 77 -3.30 -4.11 10.30
N ARG A 78 -3.93 -5.15 9.73
CA ARG A 78 -5.01 -5.85 10.40
C ARG A 78 -5.13 -7.27 9.86
N HIS A 79 -5.15 -8.24 10.77
CA HIS A 79 -5.36 -9.65 10.40
C HIS A 79 -4.37 -10.15 9.34
N GLY A 80 -3.09 -9.74 9.47
CA GLY A 80 -2.06 -10.19 8.54
C GLY A 80 -2.11 -9.53 7.17
N GLN A 81 -2.86 -8.44 7.04
CA GLN A 81 -3.01 -7.73 5.77
C GLN A 81 -2.78 -6.24 5.95
N LEU A 82 -2.37 -5.60 4.87
CA LEU A 82 -2.26 -4.14 4.80
C LEU A 82 -3.47 -3.62 4.03
N HIS A 83 -4.23 -2.75 4.67
CA HIS A 83 -5.40 -2.13 4.07
C HIS A 83 -5.07 -0.69 3.71
N PHE A 84 -5.28 -0.32 2.45
CA PHE A 84 -4.88 0.98 1.93
C PHE A 84 -6.12 1.84 1.66
N PHE A 85 -6.12 3.04 2.22
CA PHE A 85 -7.22 4.00 2.08
C PHE A 85 -6.71 5.31 1.51
N VAL A 86 -7.57 6.00 0.77
CA VAL A 86 -7.34 7.38 0.36
C VAL A 86 -8.48 8.22 0.94
N ARG A 87 -8.13 9.38 1.55
CA ARG A 87 -9.15 10.23 2.17
C ARG A 87 -10.05 10.89 1.13
N GLN A 88 -9.48 11.23 -0.02
CA GLN A 88 -10.22 11.85 -1.12
C GLN A 88 -10.68 10.76 -2.09
N PRO A 89 -11.94 10.29 -2.00
CA PRO A 89 -12.38 9.16 -2.81
C PRO A 89 -12.38 9.44 -4.31
N HIS A 90 -12.34 10.72 -4.71
CA HIS A 90 -12.26 11.10 -6.11
C HIS A 90 -10.83 11.14 -6.65
N CYS A 91 -9.84 10.76 -5.85
CA CYS A 91 -8.46 10.65 -6.30
C CYS A 91 -8.38 9.74 -7.53
N SER A 92 -7.60 10.13 -8.53
CA SER A 92 -7.54 9.38 -9.78
C SER A 92 -6.99 7.97 -9.56
N ASP A 93 -7.49 7.03 -10.34
CA ASP A 93 -7.04 5.64 -10.26
C ASP A 93 -5.54 5.52 -10.57
N LEU A 94 -5.01 6.40 -11.42
CA LEU A 94 -3.59 6.38 -11.73
C LEU A 94 -2.74 6.59 -10.49
N ILE A 95 -3.12 7.56 -9.65
CA ILE A 95 -2.39 7.84 -8.41
C ILE A 95 -2.55 6.67 -7.43
N LEU A 96 -3.77 6.15 -7.30
CA LEU A 96 -4.02 4.99 -6.44
C LEU A 96 -3.19 3.80 -6.88
N PHE A 97 -3.10 3.59 -8.18
CA PHE A 97 -2.33 2.49 -8.74
C PHE A 97 -0.83 2.66 -8.45
N GLN A 98 -0.32 3.89 -8.52
CA GLN A 98 1.07 4.15 -8.19
C GLN A 98 1.40 3.77 -6.75
N VAL A 99 0.51 4.13 -5.81
CA VAL A 99 0.70 3.78 -4.41
C VAL A 99 0.64 2.27 -4.22
N ALA A 100 -0.40 1.64 -4.75
CA ALA A 100 -0.56 0.19 -4.61
C ALA A 100 0.60 -0.58 -5.21
N GLN A 101 1.06 -0.17 -6.39
CA GLN A 101 2.18 -0.82 -7.06
C GLN A 101 3.48 -0.66 -6.28
N HIS A 102 3.69 0.49 -5.69
CA HIS A 102 4.87 0.72 -4.86
C HIS A 102 4.93 -0.29 -3.70
N PHE A 103 3.82 -0.49 -3.01
CA PHE A 103 3.78 -1.42 -1.89
C PHE A 103 3.80 -2.88 -2.33
N GLU A 104 3.32 -3.18 -3.52
CA GLU A 104 3.48 -4.53 -4.08
C GLU A 104 4.97 -4.85 -4.27
N GLY A 105 5.79 -3.86 -4.56
CA GLY A 105 7.24 -4.01 -4.65
C GLY A 105 7.86 -4.48 -3.34
N LEU A 106 7.29 -4.10 -2.21
CA LEU A 106 7.76 -4.56 -0.91
C LEU A 106 7.62 -6.07 -0.77
N ARG A 107 6.51 -6.61 -1.21
CA ARG A 107 6.26 -8.04 -1.18
C ARG A 107 7.25 -8.79 -2.07
N LYS A 108 7.51 -8.27 -3.26
CA LYS A 108 8.47 -8.87 -4.20
C LYS A 108 9.88 -8.80 -3.67
N GLN A 109 10.23 -7.70 -3.02
CA GLN A 109 11.55 -7.52 -2.44
C GLN A 109 11.82 -8.55 -1.35
N ARG A 110 10.84 -8.81 -0.49
CA ARG A 110 10.98 -9.82 0.55
C ARG A 110 11.19 -11.21 -0.04
N HIS A 111 10.45 -11.55 -1.09
CA HIS A 111 10.61 -12.83 -1.76
C HIS A 111 12.02 -12.97 -2.35
N ARG A 112 12.52 -11.90 -2.96
CA ARG A 112 13.86 -11.88 -3.52
C ARG A 112 14.94 -12.03 -2.46
N ASP A 113 14.76 -11.37 -1.32
CA ASP A 113 15.69 -11.47 -0.20
C ASP A 113 15.73 -12.89 0.36
N ALA A 114 14.58 -13.55 0.43
CA ALA A 114 14.51 -14.92 0.89
C ALA A 114 15.27 -15.88 -0.03
N GLU A 115 15.16 -15.66 -1.34
CA GLU A 115 15.90 -16.47 -2.32
C GLU A 115 17.41 -16.28 -2.18
N ASN A 116 17.84 -15.03 -1.97
CA ASN A 116 19.25 -14.72 -1.83
C ASN A 116 19.84 -15.33 -0.55
N THR A 117 19.04 -15.49 0.48
CA THR A 117 19.50 -16.04 1.74
C THR A 117 19.89 -17.53 1.61
N ASP A 118 19.25 -18.23 0.70
CA ASP A 118 19.53 -19.64 0.47
C ASP A 118 20.79 -19.87 -0.37
N GLY A 119 21.26 -18.83 -1.00
CA GLY A 119 22.48 -18.91 -1.77
C GLY A 119 23.70 -18.78 -0.93
#